data_fae9f50f254ada8d8e2bf74cef1cc342
#
_entry.id   fae9f50f254ada8d8e2bf74cef1cc342
#
_cell.length_a   1.000
_cell.length_b   1.000
_cell.length_c   1.000
_cell.angle_alpha   90.00
_cell.angle_beta   90.00
_cell.angle_gamma   90.00
#
_symmetry.space_group_name_H-M   'P 1'
#
loop_
_entity.id
_entity.type
_entity.pdbx_description
1 polymer ?
#
loop_
_entity_poly.entity_id
_entity_poly.type
_entity_poly.pdbx_seq_one_letter_code
_entity_poly.pdbx_strand_id
1 'polypeptide(L)'
;MTARPKVRPGKRTNDPEGLRKRVLDVAEASFQARGYHASSLGDLMAAAGVTGGALHHHFPTKKALALAVIEERVAAAVEATWIAPVQAAGSAREGVRSVFEAVAAELEQQGFVRGCPLNNLAHELSLADPDLRAALAGIFSAWRQAIADKVRADQQAGRELDTDPQRFAALAVATYSGAMSMAKTAQDSGVLRDCLNALGQGASPASSSKGEAVAKRRRRVLRQYKAF
;
A
#
# COMPACT_ATOMS: atom_id res chain seq x y z
N MET A 1 -46.19 34.14 27.82
CA MET A 1 -45.90 33.65 26.46
C MET A 1 -44.49 34.12 26.11
N THR A 2 -43.50 33.26 26.31
CA THR A 2 -42.06 33.57 26.04
C THR A 2 -41.70 33.01 24.65
N ALA A 3 -41.30 33.90 23.76
CA ALA A 3 -40.93 33.56 22.38
C ALA A 3 -39.58 32.75 22.37
N ARG A 4 -39.60 31.59 21.76
CA ARG A 4 -38.41 30.77 21.50
C ARG A 4 -37.47 31.48 20.51
N PRO A 5 -36.16 31.59 20.79
CA PRO A 5 -35.24 32.19 19.84
C PRO A 5 -35.08 31.30 18.60
N LYS A 6 -35.26 31.90 17.41
CA LYS A 6 -34.96 31.27 16.10
C LYS A 6 -33.44 31.12 15.99
N VAL A 7 -32.94 29.88 16.02
CA VAL A 7 -31.55 29.55 15.67
C VAL A 7 -31.41 29.84 14.16
N ARG A 8 -30.57 30.83 13.83
CA ARG A 8 -30.17 31.10 12.43
C ARG A 8 -29.35 29.93 11.92
N PRO A 9 -29.71 29.35 10.75
CA PRO A 9 -28.84 28.35 10.13
C PRO A 9 -27.49 29.00 9.83
N GLY A 10 -26.39 28.36 10.28
CA GLY A 10 -25.04 28.83 10.05
C GLY A 10 -24.79 28.99 8.54
N LYS A 11 -24.08 30.07 8.17
CA LYS A 11 -23.64 30.35 6.81
C LYS A 11 -22.96 29.08 6.25
N ARG A 12 -23.53 28.47 5.19
CA ARG A 12 -22.86 27.46 4.41
C ARG A 12 -21.58 28.11 3.83
N THR A 13 -20.45 27.88 4.44
CA THR A 13 -19.17 28.24 3.86
C THR A 13 -18.98 27.34 2.64
N ASN A 14 -18.96 27.97 1.46
CA ASN A 14 -18.59 27.27 0.22
C ASN A 14 -17.08 26.97 0.32
N ASP A 15 -16.73 25.77 0.79
CA ASP A 15 -15.37 25.28 0.94
C ASP A 15 -15.18 24.05 0.01
N PRO A 16 -14.90 24.28 -1.29
CA PRO A 16 -14.75 23.20 -2.26
C PRO A 16 -13.57 22.28 -1.94
N GLU A 17 -12.45 22.83 -1.44
CA GLU A 17 -11.25 22.05 -1.12
C GLU A 17 -11.47 21.15 0.11
N GLY A 18 -12.08 21.69 1.16
CA GLY A 18 -12.45 20.90 2.32
C GLY A 18 -13.49 19.84 1.99
N LEU A 19 -14.42 20.09 1.05
CA LEU A 19 -15.35 19.09 0.56
C LEU A 19 -14.60 17.97 -0.19
N ARG A 20 -13.72 18.34 -1.12
CA ARG A 20 -12.91 17.38 -1.89
C ARG A 20 -12.08 16.49 -0.96
N LYS A 21 -11.42 17.10 0.03
CA LYS A 21 -10.64 16.38 1.03
C LYS A 21 -11.51 15.38 1.81
N ARG A 22 -12.68 15.79 2.32
CA ARG A 22 -13.58 14.88 3.04
C ARG A 22 -14.03 13.70 2.19
N VAL A 23 -14.35 13.93 0.90
CA VAL A 23 -14.73 12.84 -0.01
C VAL A 23 -13.59 11.85 -0.19
N LEU A 24 -12.35 12.33 -0.38
CA LEU A 24 -11.17 11.48 -0.49
C LEU A 24 -10.92 10.68 0.79
N ASP A 25 -11.01 11.32 1.96
CA ASP A 25 -10.79 10.65 3.26
C ASP A 25 -11.84 9.54 3.50
N VAL A 26 -13.12 9.80 3.17
CA VAL A 26 -14.19 8.81 3.26
C VAL A 26 -14.01 7.67 2.24
N ALA A 27 -13.61 8.01 1.00
CA ALA A 27 -13.40 7.00 -0.04
C ALA A 27 -12.22 6.08 0.30
N GLU A 28 -11.10 6.64 0.75
CA GLU A 28 -9.93 5.88 1.23
C GLU A 28 -10.33 4.90 2.34
N ALA A 29 -10.98 5.39 3.39
CA ALA A 29 -11.44 4.56 4.51
C ALA A 29 -12.40 3.45 4.07
N SER A 30 -13.33 3.76 3.14
CA SER A 30 -14.29 2.80 2.62
C SER A 30 -13.62 1.75 1.74
N PHE A 31 -12.71 2.15 0.84
CA PHE A 31 -11.97 1.22 -0.02
C PHE A 31 -11.07 0.30 0.79
N GLN A 32 -10.46 0.81 1.85
CA GLN A 32 -9.63 0.01 2.75
C GLN A 32 -10.46 -1.00 3.56
N ALA A 33 -11.66 -0.62 3.99
CA ALA A 33 -12.50 -1.46 4.86
C ALA A 33 -13.33 -2.50 4.09
N ARG A 34 -13.87 -2.12 2.94
CA ARG A 34 -14.86 -2.92 2.19
C ARG A 34 -14.43 -3.28 0.76
N GLY A 35 -13.38 -2.65 0.26
CA GLY A 35 -12.95 -2.73 -1.12
C GLY A 35 -13.63 -1.69 -2.01
N TYR A 36 -13.06 -1.50 -3.20
CA TYR A 36 -13.59 -0.56 -4.19
C TYR A 36 -14.95 -0.98 -4.69
N HIS A 37 -15.12 -2.25 -5.13
CA HIS A 37 -16.38 -2.69 -5.75
C HIS A 37 -17.57 -2.60 -4.78
N ALA A 38 -17.37 -2.94 -3.51
CA ALA A 38 -18.41 -2.90 -2.48
C ALA A 38 -18.72 -1.48 -1.94
N SER A 39 -17.97 -0.45 -2.34
CA SER A 39 -18.20 0.93 -1.93
C SER A 39 -19.00 1.67 -2.99
N SER A 40 -20.30 1.91 -2.77
CA SER A 40 -21.14 2.66 -3.73
C SER A 40 -20.90 4.17 -3.61
N LEU A 41 -21.08 4.92 -4.72
CA LEU A 41 -21.04 6.39 -4.65
C LEU A 41 -22.12 6.97 -3.70
N GLY A 42 -23.27 6.31 -3.60
CA GLY A 42 -24.34 6.72 -2.68
C GLY A 42 -23.89 6.64 -1.22
N ASP A 43 -23.26 5.53 -0.83
CA ASP A 43 -22.72 5.37 0.54
C ASP A 43 -21.61 6.37 0.83
N LEU A 44 -20.73 6.62 -0.14
CA LEU A 44 -19.64 7.59 0.00
C LEU A 44 -20.18 9.02 0.14
N MET A 45 -21.20 9.39 -0.63
CA MET A 45 -21.87 10.69 -0.51
C MET A 45 -22.52 10.85 0.87
N ALA A 46 -23.26 9.83 1.33
CA ALA A 46 -23.91 9.85 2.63
C ALA A 46 -22.89 9.98 3.77
N ALA A 47 -21.80 9.21 3.72
CA ALA A 47 -20.74 9.24 4.72
C ALA A 47 -19.94 10.56 4.73
N ALA A 48 -19.71 11.16 3.55
CA ALA A 48 -19.03 12.45 3.43
C ALA A 48 -19.92 13.66 3.71
N GLY A 49 -21.26 13.47 3.81
CA GLY A 49 -22.22 14.54 3.99
C GLY A 49 -22.30 15.50 2.80
N VAL A 50 -22.18 14.95 1.56
CA VAL A 50 -22.16 15.75 0.33
C VAL A 50 -23.32 15.38 -0.59
N THR A 51 -23.71 16.33 -1.44
CA THR A 51 -24.74 16.09 -2.47
C THR A 51 -24.12 15.48 -3.72
N GLY A 52 -24.94 14.81 -4.55
CA GLY A 52 -24.49 14.24 -5.81
C GLY A 52 -23.84 15.28 -6.74
N GLY A 53 -24.43 16.46 -6.88
CA GLY A 53 -23.88 17.55 -7.69
C GLY A 53 -22.50 18.01 -7.20
N ALA A 54 -22.31 18.11 -5.87
CA ALA A 54 -21.05 18.49 -5.29
C ALA A 54 -19.97 17.42 -5.48
N LEU A 55 -20.34 16.12 -5.35
CA LEU A 55 -19.43 15.02 -5.65
C LEU A 55 -19.02 15.00 -7.12
N HIS A 56 -19.99 15.06 -8.04
CA HIS A 56 -19.73 14.99 -9.48
C HIS A 56 -18.91 16.17 -10.01
N HIS A 57 -18.98 17.32 -9.35
CA HIS A 57 -18.14 18.46 -9.69
C HIS A 57 -16.63 18.14 -9.50
N HIS A 58 -16.28 17.42 -8.44
CA HIS A 58 -14.88 17.04 -8.14
C HIS A 58 -14.50 15.70 -8.76
N PHE A 59 -15.40 14.74 -8.78
CA PHE A 59 -15.17 13.37 -9.23
C PHE A 59 -16.35 12.93 -10.12
N PRO A 60 -16.23 13.10 -11.45
CA PRO A 60 -17.32 12.79 -12.38
C PRO A 60 -17.73 11.31 -12.37
N THR A 61 -16.82 10.43 -11.99
CA THR A 61 -17.06 8.98 -11.94
C THR A 61 -16.43 8.37 -10.68
N LYS A 62 -16.90 7.18 -10.29
CA LYS A 62 -16.24 6.39 -9.22
C LYS A 62 -14.79 6.06 -9.55
N LYS A 63 -14.48 5.84 -10.85
CA LYS A 63 -13.11 5.63 -11.33
C LYS A 63 -12.25 6.88 -11.11
N ALA A 64 -12.75 8.07 -11.44
CA ALA A 64 -12.01 9.32 -11.20
C ALA A 64 -11.73 9.53 -9.70
N LEU A 65 -12.69 9.21 -8.83
CA LEU A 65 -12.47 9.22 -7.38
C LEU A 65 -11.42 8.20 -6.95
N ALA A 66 -11.46 6.98 -7.50
CA ALA A 66 -10.48 5.94 -7.18
C ALA A 66 -9.06 6.33 -7.62
N LEU A 67 -8.90 6.90 -8.82
CA LEU A 67 -7.61 7.42 -9.29
C LEU A 67 -7.08 8.47 -8.31
N ALA A 68 -7.91 9.44 -7.91
CA ALA A 68 -7.50 10.46 -6.94
C ALA A 68 -7.12 9.86 -5.56
N VAL A 69 -7.84 8.85 -5.08
CA VAL A 69 -7.46 8.12 -3.84
C VAL A 69 -6.11 7.43 -4.02
N ILE A 70 -5.86 6.76 -5.14
CA ILE A 70 -4.60 6.07 -5.41
C ILE A 70 -3.45 7.08 -5.46
N GLU A 71 -3.60 8.16 -6.23
CA GLU A 71 -2.53 9.12 -6.49
C GLU A 71 -2.23 10.03 -5.29
N GLU A 72 -3.26 10.42 -4.50
CA GLU A 72 -3.11 11.40 -3.43
C GLU A 72 -3.05 10.78 -2.02
N ARG A 73 -3.68 9.63 -1.79
CA ARG A 73 -3.71 8.98 -0.47
C ARG A 73 -2.80 7.78 -0.39
N VAL A 74 -2.95 6.84 -1.33
CA VAL A 74 -2.15 5.60 -1.30
C VAL A 74 -0.68 5.90 -1.58
N ALA A 75 -0.39 6.77 -2.55
CA ALA A 75 0.98 7.20 -2.82
C ALA A 75 1.60 7.92 -1.61
N ALA A 76 0.86 8.85 -0.97
CA ALA A 76 1.33 9.53 0.23
C ALA A 76 1.54 8.58 1.42
N ALA A 77 0.69 7.57 1.58
CA ALA A 77 0.87 6.55 2.61
C ALA A 77 2.14 5.72 2.38
N VAL A 78 2.44 5.33 1.13
CA VAL A 78 3.69 4.64 0.78
C VAL A 78 4.90 5.54 1.00
N GLU A 79 4.82 6.81 0.63
CA GLU A 79 5.86 7.80 0.88
C GLU A 79 6.17 7.91 2.38
N ALA A 80 5.14 8.15 3.18
CA ALA A 80 5.29 8.38 4.63
C ALA A 80 5.73 7.12 5.39
N THR A 81 5.19 5.94 5.03
CA THR A 81 5.46 4.69 5.73
C THR A 81 6.78 4.06 5.30
N TRP A 82 7.12 4.18 4.01
CA TRP A 82 8.24 3.44 3.43
C TRP A 82 9.37 4.30 2.90
N ILE A 83 9.06 5.21 1.95
CA ILE A 83 10.10 5.88 1.19
C ILE A 83 10.89 6.82 2.10
N ALA A 84 10.21 7.75 2.77
CA ALA A 84 10.87 8.72 3.63
C ALA A 84 11.66 8.06 4.80
N PRO A 85 11.12 7.07 5.54
CA PRO A 85 11.88 6.40 6.59
C PRO A 85 13.11 5.63 6.08
N VAL A 86 12.99 4.92 4.94
CA VAL A 86 14.14 4.20 4.37
C VAL A 86 15.22 5.17 3.88
N GLN A 87 14.84 6.28 3.27
CA GLN A 87 15.80 7.31 2.84
C GLN A 87 16.52 7.97 4.01
N ALA A 88 15.83 8.17 5.14
CA ALA A 88 16.39 8.79 6.35
C ALA A 88 17.29 7.84 7.17
N ALA A 89 17.19 6.51 6.96
CA ALA A 89 17.94 5.53 7.73
C ALA A 89 19.44 5.53 7.41
N GLY A 90 20.25 5.00 8.31
CA GLY A 90 21.70 4.84 8.16
C GLY A 90 22.06 3.94 6.97
N SER A 91 21.23 2.91 6.68
CA SER A 91 21.36 2.07 5.50
C SER A 91 19.99 1.60 5.00
N ALA A 92 19.91 1.13 3.75
CA ALA A 92 18.69 0.56 3.17
C ALA A 92 18.19 -0.65 3.98
N ARG A 93 19.09 -1.53 4.44
CA ARG A 93 18.74 -2.69 5.28
C ARG A 93 18.12 -2.28 6.60
N GLU A 94 18.76 -1.32 7.28
CA GLU A 94 18.26 -0.78 8.54
C GLU A 94 16.88 -0.13 8.36
N GLY A 95 16.72 0.69 7.31
CA GLY A 95 15.46 1.34 7.01
C GLY A 95 14.33 0.35 6.72
N VAL A 96 14.58 -0.65 5.87
CA VAL A 96 13.61 -1.72 5.59
C VAL A 96 13.24 -2.46 6.88
N ARG A 97 14.23 -2.84 7.71
CA ARG A 97 13.97 -3.51 8.98
C ARG A 97 13.13 -2.66 9.92
N SER A 98 13.50 -1.41 10.11
CA SER A 98 12.79 -0.49 11.00
C SER A 98 11.34 -0.28 10.57
N VAL A 99 11.06 -0.20 9.26
CA VAL A 99 9.68 -0.08 8.77
C VAL A 99 8.86 -1.34 9.06
N PHE A 100 9.40 -2.53 8.82
CA PHE A 100 8.69 -3.78 9.15
C PHE A 100 8.36 -3.84 10.64
N GLU A 101 9.33 -3.52 11.50
CA GLU A 101 9.16 -3.52 12.98
C GLU A 101 8.11 -2.49 13.41
N ALA A 102 8.16 -1.26 12.87
CA ALA A 102 7.22 -0.20 13.17
C ALA A 102 5.78 -0.55 12.75
N VAL A 103 5.61 -1.08 11.54
CA VAL A 103 4.29 -1.50 11.04
C VAL A 103 3.75 -2.67 11.86
N ALA A 104 4.59 -3.67 12.19
CA ALA A 104 4.15 -4.80 13.02
C ALA A 104 3.69 -4.33 14.42
N ALA A 105 4.43 -3.40 15.03
CA ALA A 105 4.07 -2.84 16.33
C ALA A 105 2.77 -2.01 16.28
N GLU A 106 2.59 -1.23 15.21
CA GLU A 106 1.35 -0.45 15.02
C GLU A 106 0.13 -1.37 14.87
N LEU A 107 0.23 -2.41 14.06
CA LEU A 107 -0.85 -3.38 13.88
C LEU A 107 -1.19 -4.14 15.17
N GLU A 108 -0.19 -4.47 15.97
CA GLU A 108 -0.36 -5.08 17.28
C GLU A 108 -1.14 -4.16 18.24
N GLN A 109 -0.81 -2.87 18.26
CA GLN A 109 -1.53 -1.86 19.06
C GLN A 109 -2.97 -1.65 18.57
N GLN A 110 -3.21 -1.71 17.26
CA GLN A 110 -4.55 -1.58 16.68
C GLN A 110 -5.45 -2.78 16.96
N GLY A 111 -4.88 -3.96 17.24
CA GLY A 111 -5.60 -5.18 17.53
C GLY A 111 -6.31 -5.83 16.32
N PHE A 112 -6.09 -5.31 15.11
CA PHE A 112 -6.60 -5.88 13.87
C PHE A 112 -5.73 -5.49 12.66
N VAL A 113 -5.75 -6.29 11.60
CA VAL A 113 -4.96 -6.08 10.38
C VAL A 113 -5.86 -5.84 9.17
N ARG A 114 -5.93 -4.60 8.70
CA ARG A 114 -6.67 -4.24 7.46
C ARG A 114 -5.90 -4.52 6.19
N GLY A 115 -4.60 -4.76 6.29
CA GLY A 115 -3.71 -4.91 5.15
C GLY A 115 -3.18 -3.58 4.61
N CYS A 116 -2.30 -3.67 3.63
CA CYS A 116 -1.74 -2.50 2.94
C CYS A 116 -2.76 -1.94 1.92
N PRO A 117 -3.08 -0.63 1.94
CA PRO A 117 -4.01 -0.01 0.99
C PRO A 117 -3.62 -0.26 -0.47
N LEU A 118 -2.34 -0.13 -0.80
CA LEU A 118 -1.82 -0.39 -2.14
C LEU A 118 -2.07 -1.84 -2.58
N ASN A 119 -1.75 -2.82 -1.71
CA ASN A 119 -1.97 -4.23 -2.02
C ASN A 119 -3.44 -4.56 -2.18
N ASN A 120 -4.30 -4.07 -1.28
CA ASN A 120 -5.74 -4.33 -1.33
C ASN A 120 -6.33 -3.85 -2.66
N LEU A 121 -6.04 -2.62 -3.07
CA LEU A 121 -6.52 -2.07 -4.35
C LEU A 121 -5.88 -2.76 -5.56
N ALA A 122 -4.59 -3.12 -5.49
CA ALA A 122 -3.93 -3.82 -6.58
C ALA A 122 -4.54 -5.21 -6.85
N HIS A 123 -4.86 -5.97 -5.80
CA HIS A 123 -5.54 -7.26 -5.94
C HIS A 123 -6.93 -7.14 -6.56
N GLU A 124 -7.66 -6.10 -6.22
CA GLU A 124 -9.04 -5.89 -6.69
C GLU A 124 -9.10 -5.30 -8.11
N LEU A 125 -8.20 -4.37 -8.44
CA LEU A 125 -8.35 -3.48 -9.59
C LEU A 125 -7.41 -3.74 -10.76
N SER A 126 -6.30 -4.47 -10.57
CA SER A 126 -5.28 -4.63 -11.62
C SER A 126 -5.78 -5.35 -12.87
N LEU A 127 -6.80 -6.21 -12.75
CA LEU A 127 -7.42 -6.89 -13.89
C LEU A 127 -8.72 -6.23 -14.33
N ALA A 128 -9.30 -5.34 -13.52
CA ALA A 128 -10.59 -4.73 -13.78
C ALA A 128 -10.49 -3.49 -14.69
N ASP A 129 -9.43 -2.69 -14.54
CA ASP A 129 -9.28 -1.42 -15.27
C ASP A 129 -7.81 -1.11 -15.57
N PRO A 130 -7.44 -0.78 -16.83
CA PRO A 130 -6.05 -0.52 -17.22
C PRO A 130 -5.47 0.76 -16.62
N ASP A 131 -6.27 1.82 -16.41
CA ASP A 131 -5.77 3.08 -15.86
C ASP A 131 -5.51 2.94 -14.37
N LEU A 132 -6.42 2.29 -13.63
CA LEU A 132 -6.22 1.97 -12.22
C LEU A 132 -5.00 1.06 -12.01
N ARG A 133 -4.82 0.06 -12.90
CA ARG A 133 -3.61 -0.78 -12.91
C ARG A 133 -2.35 0.05 -13.12
N ALA A 134 -2.34 0.96 -14.09
CA ALA A 134 -1.18 1.80 -14.38
C ALA A 134 -0.81 2.71 -13.19
N ALA A 135 -1.79 3.33 -12.55
CA ALA A 135 -1.58 4.16 -11.36
C ALA A 135 -0.98 3.35 -10.20
N LEU A 136 -1.54 2.17 -9.89
CA LEU A 136 -1.03 1.28 -8.85
C LEU A 136 0.37 0.75 -9.16
N ALA A 137 0.64 0.36 -10.40
CA ALA A 137 1.97 -0.09 -10.85
C ALA A 137 3.00 1.03 -10.74
N GLY A 138 2.61 2.29 -10.99
CA GLY A 138 3.45 3.46 -10.80
C GLY A 138 3.94 3.60 -9.36
N ILE A 139 3.06 3.42 -8.38
CA ILE A 139 3.42 3.49 -6.95
C ILE A 139 4.37 2.36 -6.57
N PHE A 140 4.12 1.11 -6.98
CA PHE A 140 5.05 0.00 -6.75
C PHE A 140 6.42 0.26 -7.38
N SER A 141 6.45 0.84 -8.58
CA SER A 141 7.70 1.19 -9.27
C SER A 141 8.48 2.27 -8.52
N ALA A 142 7.81 3.35 -8.10
CA ALA A 142 8.42 4.42 -7.32
C ALA A 142 8.97 3.93 -5.98
N TRP A 143 8.22 3.10 -5.27
CA TRP A 143 8.64 2.50 -4.02
C TRP A 143 9.89 1.62 -4.17
N ARG A 144 9.88 0.70 -5.14
CA ARG A 144 11.05 -0.13 -5.44
C ARG A 144 12.26 0.71 -5.86
N GLN A 145 12.04 1.72 -6.69
CA GLN A 145 13.11 2.59 -7.15
C GLN A 145 13.76 3.35 -6.00
N ALA A 146 12.96 3.89 -5.07
CA ALA A 146 13.46 4.60 -3.90
C ALA A 146 14.37 3.71 -3.02
N ILE A 147 13.95 2.47 -2.76
CA ILE A 147 14.79 1.51 -2.00
C ILE A 147 16.08 1.20 -2.77
N ALA A 148 16.01 0.97 -4.09
CA ALA A 148 17.17 0.67 -4.91
C ALA A 148 18.16 1.85 -4.95
N ASP A 149 17.66 3.08 -5.01
CA ASP A 149 18.48 4.30 -4.97
C ASP A 149 19.21 4.44 -3.62
N LYS A 150 18.52 4.13 -2.52
CA LYS A 150 19.15 4.10 -1.19
C LYS A 150 20.28 3.07 -1.12
N VAL A 151 20.07 1.85 -1.65
CA VAL A 151 21.14 0.84 -1.72
C VAL A 151 22.34 1.36 -2.53
N ARG A 152 22.11 1.99 -3.69
CA ARG A 152 23.22 2.59 -4.49
C ARG A 152 23.98 3.66 -3.72
N ALA A 153 23.26 4.53 -3.01
CA ALA A 153 23.87 5.56 -2.17
C ALA A 153 24.71 4.95 -1.04
N ASP A 154 24.23 3.86 -0.44
CA ASP A 154 24.97 3.14 0.60
C ASP A 154 26.23 2.46 0.04
N GLN A 155 26.16 1.88 -1.16
CA GLN A 155 27.33 1.33 -1.86
C GLN A 155 28.38 2.40 -2.16
N GLN A 156 27.96 3.56 -2.67
CA GLN A 156 28.86 4.70 -2.93
C GLN A 156 29.53 5.22 -1.65
N ALA A 157 28.85 5.09 -0.52
CA ALA A 157 29.37 5.46 0.79
C ALA A 157 30.14 4.32 1.50
N GLY A 158 30.34 3.17 0.84
CA GLY A 158 31.06 2.02 1.39
C GLY A 158 30.33 1.25 2.50
N ARG A 159 29.02 1.46 2.67
CA ARG A 159 28.21 0.82 3.72
C ARG A 159 27.57 -0.50 3.31
N GLU A 160 27.36 -0.72 2.02
CA GLU A 160 26.73 -1.93 1.45
C GLU A 160 27.56 -2.36 0.23
N LEU A 161 28.19 -3.54 0.24
CA LEU A 161 29.20 -3.88 -0.77
C LEU A 161 28.76 -4.89 -1.82
N ASP A 162 27.80 -5.78 -1.54
CA ASP A 162 27.54 -6.95 -2.41
C ASP A 162 26.03 -7.25 -2.59
N THR A 163 25.23 -6.22 -2.75
CA THR A 163 23.79 -6.37 -2.95
C THR A 163 23.38 -5.74 -4.27
N ASP A 164 22.72 -6.50 -5.15
CA ASP A 164 22.06 -5.93 -6.34
C ASP A 164 20.90 -5.02 -5.88
N PRO A 165 20.94 -3.70 -6.17
CA PRO A 165 19.95 -2.75 -5.65
C PRO A 165 18.52 -3.07 -6.08
N GLN A 166 18.33 -3.49 -7.34
CA GLN A 166 17.00 -3.78 -7.87
C GLN A 166 16.42 -5.08 -7.30
N ARG A 167 17.27 -6.09 -7.12
CA ARG A 167 16.86 -7.38 -6.51
C ARG A 167 16.52 -7.21 -5.05
N PHE A 168 17.33 -6.45 -4.30
CA PHE A 168 17.03 -6.16 -2.90
C PHE A 168 15.70 -5.41 -2.76
N ALA A 169 15.49 -4.34 -3.54
CA ALA A 169 14.25 -3.57 -3.52
C ALA A 169 13.03 -4.44 -3.89
N ALA A 170 13.16 -5.26 -4.93
CA ALA A 170 12.08 -6.17 -5.34
C ALA A 170 11.75 -7.18 -4.23
N LEU A 171 12.77 -7.75 -3.59
CA LEU A 171 12.59 -8.71 -2.50
C LEU A 171 11.94 -8.05 -1.27
N ALA A 172 12.40 -6.87 -0.87
CA ALA A 172 11.85 -6.14 0.27
C ALA A 172 10.35 -5.83 0.07
N VAL A 173 9.99 -5.26 -1.10
CA VAL A 173 8.59 -4.92 -1.42
C VAL A 173 7.72 -6.18 -1.55
N ALA A 174 8.20 -7.24 -2.21
CA ALA A 174 7.45 -8.49 -2.36
C ALA A 174 7.26 -9.20 -1.01
N THR A 175 8.29 -9.22 -0.15
CA THR A 175 8.21 -9.81 1.19
C THR A 175 7.21 -9.07 2.05
N TYR A 176 7.26 -7.74 2.08
CA TYR A 176 6.26 -6.95 2.82
C TYR A 176 4.85 -7.17 2.29
N SER A 177 4.66 -7.12 0.97
CA SER A 177 3.34 -7.30 0.35
C SER A 177 2.74 -8.67 0.67
N GLY A 178 3.55 -9.72 0.58
CA GLY A 178 3.14 -11.09 0.94
C GLY A 178 2.87 -11.24 2.43
N ALA A 179 3.78 -10.76 3.29
CA ALA A 179 3.64 -10.78 4.74
C ALA A 179 2.38 -10.05 5.21
N MET A 180 2.09 -8.86 4.64
CA MET A 180 0.90 -8.08 4.96
C MET A 180 -0.40 -8.80 4.54
N SER A 181 -0.40 -9.47 3.38
CA SER A 181 -1.54 -10.29 2.94
C SER A 181 -1.77 -11.49 3.86
N MET A 182 -0.71 -12.15 4.29
CA MET A 182 -0.77 -13.27 5.24
C MET A 182 -1.23 -12.78 6.63
N ALA A 183 -0.66 -11.69 7.13
CA ALA A 183 -1.03 -11.07 8.41
C ALA A 183 -2.52 -10.67 8.43
N LYS A 184 -3.01 -10.07 7.34
CA LYS A 184 -4.44 -9.74 7.18
C LYS A 184 -5.32 -10.98 7.24
N THR A 185 -4.92 -12.05 6.57
CA THR A 185 -5.71 -13.30 6.54
C THR A 185 -5.72 -14.00 7.90
N ALA A 186 -4.57 -14.04 8.56
CA ALA A 186 -4.42 -14.66 9.88
C ALA A 186 -4.90 -13.76 11.04
N GLN A 187 -5.07 -12.44 10.79
CA GLN A 187 -5.25 -11.41 11.83
C GLN A 187 -4.11 -11.45 12.87
N ASP A 188 -2.88 -11.68 12.38
CA ASP A 188 -1.67 -11.80 13.18
C ASP A 188 -0.53 -10.95 12.59
N SER A 189 -0.11 -9.94 13.32
CA SER A 189 1.01 -9.05 12.94
C SER A 189 2.38 -9.70 13.06
N GLY A 190 2.51 -10.81 13.81
CA GLY A 190 3.75 -11.57 14.00
C GLY A 190 4.35 -12.08 12.69
N VAL A 191 3.49 -12.36 11.70
CA VAL A 191 3.92 -12.77 10.34
C VAL A 191 4.89 -11.79 9.70
N LEU A 192 4.75 -10.47 9.95
CA LEU A 192 5.70 -9.49 9.42
C LEU A 192 7.10 -9.67 10.03
N ARG A 193 7.19 -9.93 11.35
CA ARG A 193 8.47 -10.15 12.04
C ARG A 193 9.14 -11.44 11.57
N ASP A 194 8.36 -12.51 11.36
CA ASP A 194 8.89 -13.79 10.86
C ASP A 194 9.48 -13.63 9.44
N CYS A 195 8.76 -12.95 8.55
CA CYS A 195 9.24 -12.66 7.20
C CYS A 195 10.48 -11.75 7.22
N LEU A 196 10.52 -10.74 8.10
CA LEU A 196 11.68 -9.88 8.28
C LEU A 196 12.92 -10.66 8.74
N ASN A 197 12.76 -11.52 9.73
CA ASN A 197 13.85 -12.36 10.25
C ASN A 197 14.44 -13.27 9.15
N ALA A 198 13.56 -13.87 8.33
CA ALA A 198 13.99 -14.68 7.18
C ALA A 198 14.71 -13.84 6.10
N LEU A 199 14.22 -12.61 5.84
CA LEU A 199 14.85 -11.68 4.90
C LEU A 199 16.29 -11.31 5.35
N GLY A 200 16.50 -11.13 6.66
CA GLY A 200 17.82 -10.81 7.23
C GLY A 200 18.82 -11.97 7.19
N GLN A 201 18.33 -13.21 7.23
CA GLN A 201 19.18 -14.40 7.22
C GLN A 201 19.58 -14.86 5.80
N GLY A 202 18.91 -14.41 4.74
CA GLY A 202 19.09 -14.86 3.36
C GLY A 202 20.35 -14.35 2.64
N ALA A 203 21.29 -13.70 3.32
CA ALA A 203 22.52 -13.13 2.73
C ALA A 203 23.76 -14.05 2.80
N SER A 204 23.61 -15.33 3.14
CA SER A 204 24.73 -16.30 2.97
C SER A 204 24.72 -16.89 1.57
N PRO A 205 25.84 -16.90 0.84
CA PRO A 205 25.90 -17.52 -0.48
C PRO A 205 25.66 -19.02 -0.35
N ALA A 206 24.56 -19.51 -0.94
CA ALA A 206 24.32 -20.93 -1.06
C ALA A 206 25.44 -21.55 -1.89
N SER A 207 26.21 -22.49 -1.29
CA SER A 207 27.19 -23.29 -1.98
C SER A 207 26.54 -24.01 -3.17
N SER A 208 27.10 -23.77 -4.36
CA SER A 208 26.64 -24.33 -5.62
C SER A 208 26.93 -25.85 -5.64
N SER A 209 25.91 -26.65 -5.35
CA SER A 209 25.91 -28.05 -5.81
C SER A 209 24.46 -28.55 -5.92
N LYS A 210 24.05 -28.85 -7.15
CA LYS A 210 22.90 -29.65 -7.62
C LYS A 210 22.01 -28.94 -8.66
N GLY A 211 22.57 -28.64 -9.84
CA GLY A 211 21.87 -28.00 -10.94
C GLY A 211 20.88 -28.86 -11.74
N GLU A 212 20.95 -30.19 -11.73
CA GLU A 212 20.20 -31.05 -12.67
C GLU A 212 18.84 -31.56 -12.15
N ALA A 213 18.69 -31.77 -10.85
CA ALA A 213 17.43 -32.25 -10.27
C ALA A 213 16.32 -31.17 -10.24
N VAL A 214 16.69 -29.89 -10.21
CA VAL A 214 15.77 -28.74 -10.11
C VAL A 214 15.06 -28.49 -11.43
N ALA A 215 15.71 -28.71 -12.58
CA ALA A 215 15.11 -28.46 -13.91
C ALA A 215 13.93 -29.38 -14.23
N LYS A 216 13.97 -30.63 -13.78
CA LYS A 216 12.88 -31.61 -14.03
C LYS A 216 11.65 -31.33 -13.16
N ARG A 217 11.84 -30.87 -11.92
CA ARG A 217 10.74 -30.51 -11.00
C ARG A 217 10.03 -29.23 -11.43
N ARG A 218 10.76 -28.25 -11.97
CA ARG A 218 10.24 -26.97 -12.46
C ARG A 218 9.23 -27.13 -13.60
N ARG A 219 9.44 -28.08 -14.53
CA ARG A 219 8.53 -28.35 -15.64
C ARG A 219 7.20 -28.98 -15.20
N ARG A 220 7.19 -29.70 -14.08
CA ARG A 220 5.97 -30.35 -13.55
C ARG A 220 5.06 -29.36 -12.84
N VAL A 221 5.62 -28.42 -12.06
CA VAL A 221 4.89 -27.38 -11.33
C VAL A 221 4.25 -26.39 -12.31
N LEU A 222 4.97 -25.93 -13.34
CA LEU A 222 4.45 -24.99 -14.33
C LEU A 222 3.30 -25.55 -15.17
N ARG A 223 3.16 -26.88 -15.29
CA ARG A 223 2.00 -27.49 -15.97
C ARG A 223 0.72 -27.43 -15.13
N GLN A 224 0.83 -27.45 -13.79
CA GLN A 224 -0.33 -27.34 -12.90
C GLN A 224 -0.89 -25.92 -12.82
N TYR A 225 -0.04 -24.87 -12.94
CA TYR A 225 -0.49 -23.47 -12.92
C TYR A 225 -1.13 -22.99 -14.24
N LYS A 226 -1.05 -23.77 -15.33
CA LYS A 226 -1.73 -23.42 -16.59
C LYS A 226 -3.18 -23.91 -16.65
N ALA A 227 -3.66 -24.60 -15.62
CA ALA A 227 -5.00 -25.18 -15.55
C ALA A 227 -5.98 -24.37 -14.65
N PHE A 228 -5.53 -23.22 -14.13
CA PHE A 228 -6.34 -22.20 -13.47
C PHE A 228 -6.29 -20.90 -14.30
#